data_686bd9676f82019eee8986a6cf7a3799
#
_entry.id   686bd9676f82019eee8986a6cf7a3799
#
_cell.length_a   1.000
_cell.length_b   1.000
_cell.length_c   1.000
_cell.angle_alpha   90.00
_cell.angle_beta   90.00
_cell.angle_gamma   90.00
#
_symmetry.space_group_name_H-M   'P 1'
#
loop_
_entity.id
_entity.type
_entity.pdbx_description
1 polymer ?
#
loop_
_entity_poly.entity_id
_entity_poly.type
_entity_poly.pdbx_seq_one_letter_code
_entity_poly.pdbx_strand_id
1 'polypeptide(L)'
;PYGERLESLDRVKSGEASIIYLSPELLLESSIQAILNGRELGLVVIDEVHTVTSWGKDFRPDYWYLGPYLSKLRKNGMSFPIFCLTATAVYGGRDDVVSHTVADLELGNCKTFLGNPRRNDISFDIVWRSKSELPGPIEEVKTDLAEQWIDKAVRDNRHAIVYCPYQSHVNAIIDQRSVSNSKVLGYHGGK
;
A
#
# COMPACT_ATOMS: atom_id res chain seq x y z
N PRO A 1 2.49 -21.73 -2.33
CA PRO A 1 2.21 -22.87 -3.19
C PRO A 1 0.74 -23.28 -3.09
N TYR A 2 0.20 -23.94 -4.11
CA TYR A 2 -1.24 -24.27 -4.20
C TYR A 2 -1.73 -25.11 -3.01
N GLY A 3 -0.91 -26.06 -2.54
CA GLY A 3 -1.23 -26.92 -1.39
C GLY A 3 -1.44 -26.15 -0.08
N GLU A 4 -0.59 -25.22 0.24
CA GLU A 4 -0.70 -24.39 1.47
C GLU A 4 -1.96 -23.52 1.48
N ARG A 5 -2.39 -23.07 0.30
CA ARG A 5 -3.64 -22.32 0.15
C ARG A 5 -4.87 -23.19 0.45
N LEU A 6 -4.91 -24.42 -0.03
CA LEU A 6 -6.01 -25.35 0.26
C LEU A 6 -6.07 -25.67 1.75
N GLU A 7 -4.94 -25.98 2.36
CA GLU A 7 -4.85 -26.23 3.80
C GLU A 7 -5.36 -25.04 4.63
N SER A 8 -4.96 -23.83 4.25
CA SER A 8 -5.43 -22.59 4.92
C SER A 8 -6.95 -22.43 4.81
N LEU A 9 -7.53 -22.70 3.65
CA LEU A 9 -8.98 -22.64 3.46
C LEU A 9 -9.72 -23.72 4.27
N ASP A 10 -9.17 -24.93 4.38
CA ASP A 10 -9.77 -26.01 5.16
C ASP A 10 -9.75 -25.70 6.65
N ARG A 11 -8.71 -25.04 7.17
CA ARG A 11 -8.66 -24.53 8.54
C ARG A 11 -9.74 -23.46 8.82
N VAL A 12 -10.05 -22.61 7.84
CA VAL A 12 -11.17 -21.67 7.96
C VAL A 12 -12.50 -22.43 8.00
N LYS A 13 -12.73 -23.37 7.08
CA LYS A 13 -13.97 -24.16 7.01
C LYS A 13 -14.22 -24.99 8.26
N SER A 14 -13.17 -25.59 8.84
CA SER A 14 -13.26 -26.39 10.07
C SER A 14 -13.46 -25.56 11.33
N GLY A 15 -13.25 -24.25 11.27
CA GLY A 15 -13.33 -23.36 12.43
C GLY A 15 -12.03 -23.25 13.22
N GLU A 16 -10.97 -23.92 12.81
CA GLU A 16 -9.64 -23.81 13.43
C GLU A 16 -9.06 -22.40 13.25
N ALA A 17 -9.27 -21.79 12.07
CA ALA A 17 -8.90 -20.40 11.82
C ALA A 17 -10.13 -19.48 11.88
N SER A 18 -10.01 -18.36 12.62
CA SER A 18 -11.05 -17.34 12.76
C SER A 18 -10.76 -16.08 11.95
N ILE A 19 -9.56 -15.93 11.42
CA ILE A 19 -9.13 -14.79 10.59
C ILE A 19 -8.54 -15.35 9.30
N ILE A 20 -8.96 -14.76 8.19
CA ILE A 20 -8.39 -15.05 6.87
C ILE A 20 -7.95 -13.75 6.19
N TYR A 21 -6.76 -13.74 5.62
CA TYR A 21 -6.26 -12.67 4.77
C TYR A 21 -6.44 -13.06 3.32
N LEU A 22 -7.14 -12.22 2.57
CA LEU A 22 -7.40 -12.43 1.14
C LEU A 22 -7.00 -11.18 0.37
N SER A 23 -6.42 -11.35 -0.81
CA SER A 23 -6.32 -10.25 -1.75
C SER A 23 -7.70 -10.00 -2.39
N PRO A 24 -7.98 -8.78 -2.88
CA PRO A 24 -9.24 -8.48 -3.57
C PRO A 24 -9.49 -9.42 -4.75
N GLU A 25 -8.46 -9.70 -5.53
CA GLU A 25 -8.52 -10.60 -6.68
C GLU A 25 -9.03 -11.99 -6.25
N LEU A 26 -8.42 -12.53 -5.20
CA LEU A 26 -8.81 -13.84 -4.68
C LEU A 26 -10.22 -13.86 -4.11
N LEU A 27 -10.62 -12.78 -3.43
CA LEU A 27 -11.97 -12.65 -2.88
C LEU A 27 -13.02 -12.59 -4.00
N LEU A 28 -12.75 -11.84 -5.07
CA LEU A 28 -13.68 -11.69 -6.20
C LEU A 28 -13.81 -12.97 -7.04
N GLU A 29 -12.74 -13.74 -7.17
CA GLU A 29 -12.73 -15.02 -7.87
C GLU A 29 -13.34 -16.17 -7.06
N SER A 30 -13.44 -16.01 -5.74
CA SER A 30 -13.87 -17.06 -4.83
C SER A 30 -15.31 -16.88 -4.35
N SER A 31 -15.99 -17.97 -4.03
CA SER A 31 -17.27 -17.88 -3.29
C SER A 31 -16.99 -17.75 -1.81
N ILE A 32 -17.29 -16.59 -1.22
CA ILE A 32 -17.13 -16.40 0.23
C ILE A 32 -18.00 -17.38 1.03
N GLN A 33 -19.18 -17.77 0.52
CA GLN A 33 -20.03 -18.77 1.15
C GLN A 33 -19.33 -20.14 1.20
N ALA A 34 -18.61 -20.51 0.14
CA ALA A 34 -17.85 -21.76 0.11
C ALA A 34 -16.62 -21.71 1.05
N ILE A 35 -15.99 -20.55 1.20
CA ILE A 35 -14.90 -20.34 2.14
C ILE A 35 -15.40 -20.45 3.59
N LEU A 36 -16.53 -19.82 3.90
CA LEU A 36 -17.10 -19.79 5.25
C LEU A 36 -17.74 -21.13 5.65
N ASN A 37 -18.18 -21.95 4.69
CA ASN A 37 -18.82 -23.24 4.93
C ASN A 37 -19.93 -23.21 5.99
N GLY A 38 -20.85 -22.24 5.87
CA GLY A 38 -21.96 -22.04 6.80
C GLY A 38 -21.63 -21.23 8.07
N ARG A 39 -20.39 -20.81 8.26
CA ARG A 39 -20.00 -19.93 9.36
C ARG A 39 -20.41 -18.49 9.09
N GLU A 40 -20.69 -17.75 10.14
CA GLU A 40 -21.01 -16.33 10.04
C GLU A 40 -19.77 -15.48 9.76
N LEU A 41 -19.94 -14.44 8.96
CA LEU A 41 -18.93 -13.42 8.71
C LEU A 41 -19.06 -12.32 9.78
N GLY A 42 -18.17 -12.33 10.76
CA GLY A 42 -18.22 -11.41 11.90
C GLY A 42 -17.75 -9.99 11.57
N LEU A 43 -16.79 -9.84 10.65
CA LEU A 43 -16.20 -8.55 10.29
C LEU A 43 -15.47 -8.65 8.96
N VAL A 44 -15.58 -7.62 8.14
CA VAL A 44 -14.72 -7.39 6.99
C VAL A 44 -13.78 -6.23 7.29
N VAL A 45 -12.48 -6.45 7.18
CA VAL A 45 -11.46 -5.39 7.29
C VAL A 45 -10.88 -5.12 5.92
N ILE A 46 -10.91 -3.86 5.50
CA ILE A 46 -10.29 -3.41 4.25
C ILE A 46 -9.12 -2.51 4.59
N ASP A 47 -7.93 -3.04 4.40
CA ASP A 47 -6.70 -2.26 4.53
C ASP A 47 -6.38 -1.52 3.24
N GLU A 48 -5.65 -0.40 3.36
CA GLU A 48 -5.34 0.50 2.23
C GLU A 48 -6.59 0.89 1.42
N VAL A 49 -7.68 1.17 2.14
CA VAL A 49 -9.01 1.39 1.53
C VAL A 49 -9.04 2.57 0.54
N HIS A 50 -8.06 3.49 0.59
CA HIS A 50 -7.93 4.55 -0.42
C HIS A 50 -7.81 4.01 -1.85
N THR A 51 -7.41 2.75 -2.02
CA THR A 51 -7.32 2.07 -3.33
C THR A 51 -8.69 1.70 -3.91
N VAL A 52 -9.76 1.74 -3.12
CA VAL A 52 -11.14 1.54 -3.62
C VAL A 52 -11.62 2.72 -4.47
N THR A 53 -11.07 3.91 -4.23
CA THR A 53 -11.43 5.13 -4.97
C THR A 53 -10.78 5.20 -6.35
N SER A 54 -10.99 6.30 -7.06
CA SER A 54 -10.51 6.54 -8.43
C SER A 54 -9.02 6.26 -8.65
N TRP A 55 -8.19 6.36 -7.59
CA TRP A 55 -6.77 5.99 -7.63
C TRP A 55 -6.55 4.49 -7.87
N GLY A 56 -7.47 3.64 -7.38
CA GLY A 56 -7.37 2.19 -7.56
C GLY A 56 -7.69 1.72 -8.97
N LYS A 57 -8.44 2.48 -9.76
CA LYS A 57 -8.87 2.10 -11.12
C LYS A 57 -7.69 1.77 -12.03
N ASP A 58 -6.63 2.58 -11.97
CA ASP A 58 -5.47 2.44 -12.84
C ASP A 58 -4.42 1.48 -12.28
N PHE A 59 -4.38 1.29 -10.95
CA PHE A 59 -3.33 0.54 -10.29
C PHE A 59 -3.78 -0.82 -9.75
N ARG A 60 -5.02 -0.91 -9.23
CA ARG A 60 -5.62 -2.14 -8.68
C ARG A 60 -7.12 -2.18 -8.93
N PRO A 61 -7.55 -2.51 -10.14
CA PRO A 61 -8.97 -2.48 -10.54
C PRO A 61 -9.86 -3.37 -9.66
N ASP A 62 -9.34 -4.45 -9.10
CA ASP A 62 -10.09 -5.36 -8.25
C ASP A 62 -10.60 -4.70 -6.95
N TYR A 63 -9.85 -3.74 -6.39
CA TYR A 63 -10.34 -2.98 -5.23
C TYR A 63 -11.61 -2.20 -5.55
N TRP A 64 -11.74 -1.68 -6.76
CA TRP A 64 -12.94 -0.95 -7.16
C TRP A 64 -14.19 -1.82 -7.22
N TYR A 65 -14.05 -3.11 -7.49
CA TYR A 65 -15.16 -4.06 -7.49
C TYR A 65 -15.58 -4.51 -6.10
N LEU A 66 -14.83 -4.21 -5.05
CA LEU A 66 -15.16 -4.62 -3.67
C LEU A 66 -16.50 -4.05 -3.21
N GLY A 67 -16.79 -2.77 -3.49
CA GLY A 67 -18.06 -2.14 -3.10
C GLY A 67 -19.27 -2.89 -3.65
N PRO A 68 -19.42 -3.04 -4.97
CA PRO A 68 -20.48 -3.83 -5.59
C PRO A 68 -20.54 -5.28 -5.09
N TYR A 69 -19.39 -5.92 -4.87
CA TYR A 69 -19.33 -7.29 -4.35
C TYR A 69 -19.90 -7.39 -2.93
N LEU A 70 -19.43 -6.54 -2.00
CA LEU A 70 -19.91 -6.53 -0.62
C LEU A 70 -21.40 -6.14 -0.52
N SER A 71 -21.84 -5.20 -1.35
CA SER A 71 -23.24 -4.83 -1.47
C SER A 71 -24.09 -6.03 -1.92
N LYS A 72 -23.64 -6.80 -2.90
CA LYS A 72 -24.30 -8.03 -3.36
C LYS A 72 -24.41 -9.08 -2.23
N LEU A 73 -23.36 -9.27 -1.43
CA LEU A 73 -23.40 -10.19 -0.29
C LEU A 73 -24.48 -9.78 0.72
N ARG A 74 -24.58 -8.49 1.03
CA ARG A 74 -25.60 -7.94 1.94
C ARG A 74 -27.01 -8.11 1.39
N LYS A 75 -27.23 -7.83 0.11
CA LYS A 75 -28.51 -8.06 -0.57
C LYS A 75 -28.94 -9.52 -0.58
N ASN A 76 -27.97 -10.43 -0.55
CA ASN A 76 -28.19 -11.88 -0.45
C ASN A 76 -28.37 -12.36 1.02
N GLY A 77 -28.57 -11.47 1.96
CA GLY A 77 -28.90 -11.77 3.35
C GLY A 77 -27.71 -11.90 4.31
N MET A 78 -26.47 -11.65 3.87
CA MET A 78 -25.34 -11.62 4.79
C MET A 78 -25.31 -10.28 5.55
N SER A 79 -25.10 -10.36 6.86
CA SER A 79 -24.97 -9.18 7.73
C SER A 79 -23.57 -9.17 8.35
N PHE A 80 -22.81 -8.13 8.09
CA PHE A 80 -21.47 -7.95 8.64
C PHE A 80 -21.09 -6.46 8.70
N PRO A 81 -20.37 -6.02 9.73
CA PRO A 81 -19.75 -4.71 9.76
C PRO A 81 -18.55 -4.67 8.82
N ILE A 82 -18.21 -3.46 8.35
CA ILE A 82 -16.98 -3.20 7.58
C ILE A 82 -16.13 -2.22 8.38
N PHE A 83 -14.84 -2.52 8.51
CA PHE A 83 -13.84 -1.65 9.10
C PHE A 83 -12.78 -1.31 8.06
N CYS A 84 -12.64 -0.03 7.77
CA CYS A 84 -11.73 0.48 6.75
C CYS A 84 -10.53 1.15 7.39
N LEU A 85 -9.34 0.87 6.87
CA LEU A 85 -8.07 1.42 7.32
C LEU A 85 -7.32 2.05 6.15
N THR A 86 -6.70 3.18 6.40
CA THR A 86 -5.71 3.78 5.49
C THR A 86 -4.87 4.82 6.24
N ALA A 87 -3.59 4.91 5.88
CA ALA A 87 -2.68 5.93 6.37
C ALA A 87 -2.67 7.20 5.49
N THR A 88 -3.23 7.14 4.28
CA THR A 88 -3.07 8.16 3.23
C THR A 88 -4.38 8.79 2.78
N ALA A 89 -5.43 8.75 3.62
CA ALA A 89 -6.70 9.39 3.29
C ALA A 89 -6.61 10.92 3.44
N VAL A 90 -7.08 11.61 2.41
CA VAL A 90 -7.38 13.04 2.48
C VAL A 90 -8.85 13.20 2.86
N TYR A 91 -9.14 14.07 3.81
CA TYR A 91 -10.49 14.40 4.23
C TYR A 91 -10.82 15.84 3.86
N GLY A 92 -11.90 16.04 3.15
CA GLY A 92 -12.35 17.33 2.65
C GLY A 92 -11.61 17.78 1.38
N GLY A 93 -12.18 18.79 0.71
CA GLY A 93 -11.66 19.32 -0.54
C GLY A 93 -12.04 18.50 -1.78
N ARG A 94 -11.31 18.73 -2.87
CA ARG A 94 -11.62 18.13 -4.19
C ARG A 94 -11.34 16.63 -4.25
N ASP A 95 -10.34 16.18 -3.50
CA ASP A 95 -9.84 14.80 -3.50
C ASP A 95 -10.17 14.10 -2.17
N ASP A 96 -11.39 14.27 -1.68
CA ASP A 96 -11.87 13.68 -0.42
C ASP A 96 -11.99 12.15 -0.52
N VAL A 97 -10.89 11.46 -0.21
CA VAL A 97 -10.82 9.99 -0.22
C VAL A 97 -11.82 9.37 0.75
N VAL A 98 -12.07 10.01 1.90
CA VAL A 98 -12.99 9.45 2.91
C VAL A 98 -14.42 9.44 2.37
N SER A 99 -14.91 10.56 1.84
CA SER A 99 -16.27 10.65 1.28
C SER A 99 -16.43 9.73 0.08
N HIS A 100 -15.45 9.64 -0.80
CA HIS A 100 -15.47 8.70 -1.93
C HIS A 100 -15.51 7.24 -1.46
N THR A 101 -14.68 6.87 -0.47
CA THR A 101 -14.69 5.51 0.09
C THR A 101 -16.05 5.15 0.70
N VAL A 102 -16.66 6.08 1.46
CA VAL A 102 -17.99 5.87 2.04
C VAL A 102 -19.05 5.62 0.96
N ALA A 103 -18.99 6.38 -0.13
CA ALA A 103 -19.90 6.22 -1.26
C ALA A 103 -19.66 4.92 -2.03
N ASP A 104 -18.42 4.62 -2.40
CA ASP A 104 -18.06 3.47 -3.22
C ASP A 104 -18.29 2.13 -2.50
N LEU A 105 -18.14 2.09 -1.17
CA LEU A 105 -18.42 0.91 -0.35
C LEU A 105 -19.86 0.86 0.20
N GLU A 106 -20.71 1.84 -0.11
CA GLU A 106 -22.10 1.96 0.39
C GLU A 106 -22.17 1.84 1.93
N LEU A 107 -21.28 2.55 2.65
CA LEU A 107 -21.11 2.38 4.10
C LEU A 107 -22.25 3.03 4.92
N GLY A 108 -23.11 3.85 4.32
CA GLY A 108 -24.22 4.49 5.02
C GLY A 108 -23.76 5.36 6.20
N ASN A 109 -24.33 5.14 7.39
CA ASN A 109 -23.98 5.86 8.60
C ASN A 109 -22.71 5.29 9.25
N CYS A 110 -21.53 5.51 8.66
CA CYS A 110 -20.28 5.08 9.24
C CYS A 110 -19.73 6.12 10.25
N LYS A 111 -18.93 5.62 11.20
CA LYS A 111 -18.12 6.47 12.09
C LYS A 111 -16.73 6.63 11.47
N THR A 112 -16.28 7.88 11.33
CA THR A 112 -14.96 8.19 10.83
C THR A 112 -14.06 8.63 11.99
N PHE A 113 -12.88 8.00 12.10
CA PHE A 113 -11.86 8.35 13.08
C PHE A 113 -10.66 8.89 12.32
N LEU A 114 -10.37 10.17 12.52
CA LEU A 114 -9.22 10.82 11.91
C LEU A 114 -8.13 11.01 12.96
N GLY A 115 -7.00 10.34 12.76
CA GLY A 115 -5.80 10.54 13.55
C GLY A 115 -4.98 11.73 13.03
N ASN A 116 -4.09 12.24 13.85
CA ASN A 116 -3.07 13.21 13.39
C ASN A 116 -1.88 12.38 12.81
N PRO A 117 -1.67 12.38 11.49
CA PRO A 117 -0.59 11.61 10.86
C PRO A 117 0.79 12.25 11.05
N ARG A 118 0.85 13.44 11.66
CA ARG A 118 2.11 14.16 11.82
C ARG A 118 3.07 13.42 12.74
N ARG A 119 4.20 13.04 12.19
CA ARG A 119 5.33 12.45 12.89
C ARG A 119 6.26 13.57 13.37
N ASN A 120 6.23 13.90 14.66
CA ASN A 120 7.09 14.93 15.24
C ASN A 120 8.55 14.49 15.40
N ASP A 121 8.80 13.18 15.25
CA ASP A 121 10.13 12.55 15.26
C ASP A 121 10.81 12.55 13.87
N ILE A 122 10.13 13.03 12.82
CA ILE A 122 10.66 13.14 11.47
C ILE A 122 10.83 14.63 11.14
N SER A 123 12.04 15.01 10.72
CA SER A 123 12.32 16.32 10.12
C SER A 123 12.43 16.18 8.60
N PHE A 124 11.94 17.18 7.89
CA PHE A 124 11.99 17.23 6.44
C PHE A 124 12.95 18.32 6.00
N ASP A 125 13.97 17.93 5.22
CA ASP A 125 14.86 18.86 4.54
C ASP A 125 14.53 18.86 3.04
N ILE A 126 14.11 20.01 2.52
CA ILE A 126 13.75 20.17 1.11
C ILE A 126 14.84 20.96 0.42
N VAL A 127 15.53 20.36 -0.53
CA VAL A 127 16.54 21.01 -1.37
C VAL A 127 15.89 21.45 -2.67
N TRP A 128 15.73 22.76 -2.84
CA TRP A 128 15.19 23.37 -4.05
C TRP A 128 16.34 23.82 -4.94
N ARG A 129 16.25 23.51 -6.22
CA ARG A 129 17.18 23.98 -7.24
C ARG A 129 16.40 24.43 -8.46
N SER A 130 16.68 25.60 -9.00
CA SER A 130 16.14 25.98 -10.31
C SER A 130 16.89 25.24 -11.41
N LYS A 131 16.23 24.99 -12.54
CA LYS A 131 16.84 24.28 -13.67
C LYS A 131 18.09 24.99 -14.20
N SER A 132 18.14 26.32 -14.10
CA SER A 132 19.25 27.18 -14.54
C SER A 132 20.49 27.10 -13.61
N GLU A 133 20.31 26.60 -12.39
CA GLU A 133 21.39 26.48 -11.38
C GLU A 133 21.99 25.07 -11.29
N LEU A 134 21.51 24.15 -12.13
CA LEU A 134 22.03 22.79 -12.14
C LEU A 134 23.37 22.75 -12.86
N PRO A 135 24.40 22.11 -12.23
CA PRO A 135 25.73 22.00 -12.83
C PRO A 135 25.79 21.03 -14.01
N GLY A 136 24.70 20.29 -14.29
CA GLY A 136 24.61 19.29 -15.36
C GLY A 136 23.21 18.78 -15.54
N PRO A 137 23.04 17.66 -16.28
CA PRO A 137 21.76 16.99 -16.45
C PRO A 137 21.11 16.66 -15.12
N ILE A 138 19.78 16.88 -15.01
CA ILE A 138 19.05 16.73 -13.74
C ILE A 138 19.20 15.34 -13.11
N GLU A 139 19.34 14.30 -13.92
CA GLU A 139 19.46 12.93 -13.43
C GLU A 139 20.84 12.65 -12.83
N GLU A 140 21.90 13.25 -13.39
CA GLU A 140 23.26 13.20 -12.80
C GLU A 140 23.28 13.93 -11.47
N VAL A 141 22.72 15.14 -11.41
CA VAL A 141 22.64 15.91 -10.16
C VAL A 141 21.85 15.18 -9.08
N LYS A 142 20.77 14.49 -9.41
CA LYS A 142 20.02 13.66 -8.45
C LYS A 142 20.85 12.49 -7.93
N THR A 143 21.58 11.82 -8.82
CA THR A 143 22.47 10.71 -8.44
C THR A 143 23.56 11.21 -7.52
N ASP A 144 24.23 12.31 -7.83
CA ASP A 144 25.27 12.91 -7.00
C ASP A 144 24.76 13.32 -5.61
N LEU A 145 23.56 13.89 -5.55
CA LEU A 145 22.94 14.22 -4.26
C LEU A 145 22.62 12.96 -3.44
N ALA A 146 22.10 11.92 -4.06
CA ALA A 146 21.85 10.65 -3.39
C ALA A 146 23.16 10.06 -2.83
N GLU A 147 24.23 10.08 -3.61
CA GLU A 147 25.57 9.65 -3.20
C GLU A 147 26.08 10.43 -1.97
N GLN A 148 25.96 11.76 -1.98
CA GLN A 148 26.38 12.60 -0.85
C GLN A 148 25.62 12.24 0.45
N TRP A 149 24.30 11.97 0.35
CA TRP A 149 23.50 11.58 1.50
C TRP A 149 23.82 10.16 1.99
N ILE A 150 24.09 9.23 1.08
CA ILE A 150 24.56 7.88 1.44
C ILE A 150 25.91 7.98 2.16
N ASP A 151 26.86 8.76 1.65
CA ASP A 151 28.16 8.95 2.29
C ASP A 151 28.05 9.56 3.69
N LYS A 152 27.15 10.54 3.84
CA LYS A 152 26.86 11.11 5.14
C LYS A 152 26.32 10.06 6.10
N ALA A 153 25.34 9.25 5.67
CA ALA A 153 24.76 8.19 6.49
C ALA A 153 25.82 7.16 6.91
N VAL A 154 26.68 6.76 5.99
CA VAL A 154 27.80 5.82 6.28
C VAL A 154 28.76 6.40 7.29
N ARG A 155 29.20 7.66 7.10
CA ARG A 155 30.11 8.35 8.05
C ARG A 155 29.50 8.49 9.45
N ASP A 156 28.21 8.79 9.51
CA ASP A 156 27.47 8.98 10.76
C ASP A 156 27.04 7.64 11.39
N ASN A 157 27.41 6.51 10.81
CA ASN A 157 26.98 5.15 11.18
C ASN A 157 25.43 5.03 11.31
N ARG A 158 24.71 5.59 10.35
CA ARG A 158 23.26 5.61 10.29
C ARG A 158 22.75 4.73 9.16
N HIS A 159 21.54 4.19 9.33
CA HIS A 159 20.83 3.54 8.24
C HIS A 159 20.13 4.60 7.37
N ALA A 160 20.13 4.38 6.06
CA ALA A 160 19.45 5.23 5.09
C ALA A 160 18.64 4.39 4.10
N ILE A 161 17.52 4.91 3.65
CA ILE A 161 16.73 4.36 2.54
C ILE A 161 16.64 5.45 1.47
N VAL A 162 17.06 5.10 0.25
CA VAL A 162 17.00 6.02 -0.90
C VAL A 162 15.92 5.50 -1.85
N TYR A 163 14.87 6.28 -2.04
CA TYR A 163 13.83 5.97 -3.01
C TYR A 163 14.17 6.61 -4.36
N CYS A 164 14.26 5.78 -5.39
CA CYS A 164 14.51 6.22 -6.75
C CYS A 164 13.27 6.00 -7.62
N PRO A 165 12.88 6.97 -8.49
CA PRO A 165 11.71 6.84 -9.33
C PRO A 165 11.86 5.79 -10.44
N TYR A 166 13.10 5.46 -10.83
CA TYR A 166 13.39 4.51 -11.91
C TYR A 166 14.41 3.44 -11.47
N GLN A 167 14.25 2.23 -12.00
CA GLN A 167 15.18 1.11 -11.75
C GLN A 167 16.62 1.43 -12.20
N SER A 168 16.77 2.18 -13.30
CA SER A 168 18.07 2.62 -13.80
C SER A 168 18.86 3.44 -12.78
N HIS A 169 18.19 4.28 -11.99
CA HIS A 169 18.84 5.08 -10.94
C HIS A 169 19.30 4.20 -9.79
N VAL A 170 18.50 3.19 -9.41
CA VAL A 170 18.91 2.21 -8.38
C VAL A 170 20.17 1.47 -8.84
N ASN A 171 20.18 1.00 -10.09
CA ASN A 171 21.34 0.29 -10.64
C ASN A 171 22.58 1.20 -10.72
N ALA A 172 22.44 2.45 -11.17
CA ALA A 172 23.56 3.39 -11.24
C ALA A 172 24.22 3.60 -9.87
N ILE A 173 23.41 3.79 -8.81
CA ILE A 173 23.93 3.94 -7.44
C ILE A 173 24.64 2.66 -6.97
N ILE A 174 24.09 1.48 -7.25
CA ILE A 174 24.69 0.21 -6.85
C ILE A 174 26.01 -0.01 -7.57
N ASP A 175 26.07 0.23 -8.88
CA ASP A 175 27.26 0.00 -9.71
C ASP A 175 28.41 0.91 -9.28
N GLN A 176 28.13 2.17 -8.97
CA GLN A 176 29.12 3.10 -8.42
C GLN A 176 29.62 2.66 -7.04
N ARG A 177 28.75 2.08 -6.21
CA ARG A 177 29.06 1.66 -4.83
C ARG A 177 29.70 0.28 -4.72
N SER A 178 29.52 -0.59 -5.68
CA SER A 178 30.19 -1.90 -5.73
C SER A 178 31.71 -1.75 -5.72
N VAL A 179 32.22 -0.61 -6.16
CA VAL A 179 33.67 -0.27 -6.17
C VAL A 179 34.16 0.23 -4.80
N SER A 180 33.26 0.74 -3.92
CA SER A 180 33.66 1.46 -2.69
C SER A 180 33.53 0.65 -1.39
N ASN A 181 33.29 -0.65 -1.43
CA ASN A 181 33.19 -1.54 -0.25
C ASN A 181 32.10 -1.12 0.79
N SER A 182 31.16 -0.24 0.43
CA SER A 182 30.06 0.15 1.30
C SER A 182 28.89 -0.84 1.18
N LYS A 183 28.26 -1.20 2.30
CA LYS A 183 27.07 -2.09 2.34
C LYS A 183 25.83 -1.37 1.80
N VAL A 184 25.73 -1.21 0.50
CA VAL A 184 24.54 -0.70 -0.18
C VAL A 184 23.86 -1.85 -0.90
N LEU A 185 22.55 -2.02 -0.63
CA LEU A 185 21.72 -3.04 -1.25
C LEU A 185 20.65 -2.35 -2.09
N GLY A 186 20.49 -2.78 -3.32
CA GLY A 186 19.41 -2.29 -4.18
C GLY A 186 18.25 -3.28 -4.24
N TYR A 187 17.06 -2.74 -4.22
CA TYR A 187 15.82 -3.50 -4.38
C TYR A 187 14.90 -2.82 -5.41
N HIS A 188 14.46 -3.58 -6.40
CA HIS A 188 13.44 -3.15 -7.38
C HIS A 188 12.73 -4.37 -7.98
N GLY A 189 11.56 -4.16 -8.63
CA GLY A 189 10.70 -5.23 -9.16
C GLY A 189 11.29 -6.11 -10.28
N GLY A 190 12.51 -5.84 -10.73
CA GLY A 190 13.25 -6.66 -11.71
C GLY A 190 14.31 -7.59 -11.09
N LYS A 191 14.36 -7.68 -9.76
CA LYS A 191 15.30 -8.57 -9.04
C LYS A 191 14.56 -9.42 -8.05
#